data_75bd727c4bc1b49adf7cd90967cb9b29
#
_entry.id   75bd727c4bc1b49adf7cd90967cb9b29
#
_cell.length_a   1.000
_cell.length_b   1.000
_cell.length_c   1.000
_cell.angle_alpha   90.00
_cell.angle_beta   90.00
_cell.angle_gamma   90.00
#
_symmetry.space_group_name_H-M   'P 1'
#
loop_
_entity.id
_entity.type
_entity.pdbx_description
1 polymer ?
#
loop_
_entity_poly.entity_id
_entity_poly.type
_entity_poly.pdbx_seq_one_letter_code
_entity_poly.pdbx_strand_id
1 'polypeptide(L)'
;MTNVLFISLDTVRADVAYSGKMPGIESLRRRGTTFRQAVSSAPLTPISHASVFTGLQPAGHGIRHLLREQLSKDVTTFAERLRAAGYSTGAVVSCPGLNKWYGMDRGFDFYDDEIPRLPDGSDPLTVGDVKMRGLALKRAPLVVDRACEWLSGQQGPFFLFAHFFDAHWPYEPPEDVGVAVDNPYEGEVAYSDHYLQQLFRRIEEMGHSLEDLLVVCFSDHGEDLAGWYPNDHSGALGHPYEEGHGCLLFDTTQHVPLLFSGPGVPGGTEIGAQVRLVDIAPTMLDLLGLEGLDCDGRTLVEFFTAGGGPSRPAYSETYYPEERRADGQYPDLLPLAAVRFSDDADRHKVIWHIGSDRVETYDLLRDPHERCAEPLTERPHAPGER
;
A
#
# COMPACT_ATOMS: atom_id res chain seq x y z
N MET A 1 22.32 10.96 11.53
CA MET A 1 21.40 10.03 10.87
C MET A 1 20.06 10.70 10.70
N THR A 2 19.43 10.55 9.56
CA THR A 2 18.11 11.12 9.23
C THR A 2 17.01 10.29 9.89
N ASN A 3 16.11 10.92 10.64
CA ASN A 3 14.94 10.24 11.17
C ASN A 3 13.98 9.84 10.05
N VAL A 4 13.24 8.74 10.24
CA VAL A 4 12.37 8.18 9.21
C VAL A 4 10.94 8.05 9.72
N LEU A 5 9.99 8.61 8.95
CA LEU A 5 8.56 8.43 9.12
C LEU A 5 8.00 7.67 7.91
N PHE A 6 7.49 6.48 8.14
CA PHE A 6 6.97 5.58 7.13
C PHE A 6 5.47 5.40 7.33
N ILE A 7 4.66 5.80 6.35
CA ILE A 7 3.21 5.90 6.46
C ILE A 7 2.57 5.03 5.40
N SER A 8 1.73 4.10 5.81
CA SER A 8 0.83 3.35 4.94
C SER A 8 -0.61 3.80 5.18
N LEU A 9 -1.29 4.15 4.09
CA LEU A 9 -2.71 4.44 4.04
C LEU A 9 -3.39 3.26 3.34
N ASP A 10 -3.94 2.33 4.10
CA ASP A 10 -4.54 1.10 3.57
C ASP A 10 -5.71 1.39 2.64
N THR A 11 -5.80 0.64 1.54
CA THR A 11 -6.86 0.72 0.51
C THR A 11 -7.02 2.08 -0.20
N VAL A 12 -6.10 3.03 -0.04
CA VAL A 12 -6.27 4.37 -0.63
C VAL A 12 -5.88 4.37 -2.11
N ARG A 13 -6.86 4.67 -2.96
CA ARG A 13 -6.73 4.80 -4.41
C ARG A 13 -5.90 6.02 -4.80
N ALA A 14 -5.10 5.91 -5.86
CA ALA A 14 -4.29 7.02 -6.35
C ALA A 14 -5.14 8.21 -6.86
N ASP A 15 -6.28 7.96 -7.50
CA ASP A 15 -7.17 9.00 -8.01
C ASP A 15 -7.80 9.83 -6.87
N VAL A 16 -8.13 9.20 -5.74
CA VAL A 16 -8.65 9.88 -4.54
C VAL A 16 -7.54 10.63 -3.80
N ALA A 17 -6.40 9.99 -3.58
CA ALA A 17 -5.25 10.61 -2.91
C ALA A 17 -4.77 11.88 -3.63
N TYR A 18 -4.81 11.87 -4.96
CA TYR A 18 -4.33 12.98 -5.81
C TYR A 18 -5.44 13.91 -6.30
N SER A 19 -6.64 13.81 -5.74
CA SER A 19 -7.80 14.65 -6.10
C SER A 19 -7.67 16.12 -5.73
N GLY A 20 -6.70 16.47 -4.87
CA GLY A 20 -6.57 17.80 -4.27
C GLY A 20 -7.45 18.03 -3.04
N LYS A 21 -8.27 17.06 -2.66
CA LYS A 21 -9.18 17.14 -1.49
C LYS A 21 -8.53 16.70 -0.18
N MET A 22 -7.29 16.21 -0.19
CA MET A 22 -6.57 15.62 0.96
C MET A 22 -5.41 16.53 1.40
N PRO A 23 -5.65 17.51 2.33
CA PRO A 23 -4.65 18.52 2.69
C PRO A 23 -3.34 17.99 3.24
N GLY A 24 -3.34 16.85 3.96
CA GLY A 24 -2.13 16.21 4.47
C GLY A 24 -1.27 15.64 3.34
N ILE A 25 -1.90 14.90 2.43
CA ILE A 25 -1.25 14.39 1.22
C ILE A 25 -0.75 15.55 0.35
N GLU A 26 -1.56 16.60 0.15
CA GLU A 26 -1.17 17.79 -0.60
C GLU A 26 0.01 18.52 0.04
N SER A 27 0.13 18.51 1.37
CA SER A 27 1.30 19.03 2.08
C SER A 27 2.56 18.25 1.73
N LEU A 28 2.50 16.91 1.71
CA LEU A 28 3.62 16.06 1.30
C LEU A 28 3.98 16.28 -0.18
N ARG A 29 2.99 16.41 -1.06
CA ARG A 29 3.22 16.69 -2.50
C ARG A 29 4.01 17.99 -2.71
N ARG A 30 3.69 19.03 -1.96
CA ARG A 30 4.42 20.30 -2.03
C ARG A 30 5.86 20.21 -1.50
N ARG A 31 6.08 19.37 -0.47
CA ARG A 31 7.40 19.21 0.18
C ARG A 31 8.30 18.20 -0.50
N GLY A 32 7.74 17.30 -1.29
CA GLY A 32 8.46 16.14 -1.80
C GLY A 32 8.18 15.81 -3.26
N THR A 33 8.49 14.58 -3.61
CA THR A 33 8.28 14.00 -4.93
C THR A 33 7.11 13.03 -4.90
N THR A 34 6.20 13.21 -5.86
CA THR A 34 5.02 12.36 -6.09
C THR A 34 5.26 11.46 -7.29
N PHE A 35 5.14 10.15 -7.13
CA PHE A 35 5.11 9.20 -8.23
C PHE A 35 3.67 8.98 -8.69
N ARG A 36 3.39 9.39 -9.93
CA ARG A 36 2.01 9.34 -10.47
C ARG A 36 1.56 7.96 -10.91
N GLN A 37 2.49 7.01 -11.06
CA GLN A 37 2.25 5.67 -11.57
C GLN A 37 2.96 4.62 -10.70
N ALA A 38 2.61 4.56 -9.41
CA ALA A 38 3.11 3.51 -8.52
C ALA A 38 2.15 2.32 -8.52
N VAL A 39 2.70 1.10 -8.56
CA VAL A 39 1.94 -0.15 -8.69
C VAL A 39 2.27 -1.09 -7.55
N SER A 40 1.22 -1.62 -6.91
CA SER A 40 1.32 -2.65 -5.87
C SER A 40 1.63 -4.03 -6.45
N SER A 41 2.30 -4.87 -5.66
CA SER A 41 2.57 -6.28 -6.02
C SER A 41 1.39 -7.22 -5.75
N ALA A 42 0.41 -6.80 -4.96
CA ALA A 42 -0.78 -7.59 -4.63
C ALA A 42 -1.91 -6.70 -4.09
N PRO A 43 -3.19 -7.09 -4.29
CA PRO A 43 -4.33 -6.36 -3.77
C PRO A 43 -4.70 -6.80 -2.34
N LEU A 44 -3.72 -7.09 -1.47
CA LEU A 44 -3.93 -7.60 -0.12
C LEU A 44 -2.84 -7.10 0.83
N THR A 45 -3.25 -6.58 1.97
CA THR A 45 -2.42 -5.91 2.97
C THR A 45 -1.16 -6.70 3.36
N PRO A 46 -1.21 -7.97 3.81
CA PRO A 46 0.01 -8.64 4.26
C PRO A 46 0.97 -8.95 3.12
N ILE A 47 0.46 -9.25 1.91
CA ILE A 47 1.29 -9.60 0.76
C ILE A 47 2.00 -8.35 0.23
N SER A 48 1.25 -7.26 0.05
CA SER A 48 1.80 -5.98 -0.41
C SER A 48 2.83 -5.42 0.57
N HIS A 49 2.52 -5.38 1.87
CA HIS A 49 3.47 -4.90 2.88
C HIS A 49 4.73 -5.78 2.96
N ALA A 50 4.61 -7.10 2.85
CA ALA A 50 5.79 -7.98 2.78
C ALA A 50 6.68 -7.60 1.58
N SER A 51 6.08 -7.31 0.42
CA SER A 51 6.81 -6.81 -0.74
C SER A 51 7.49 -5.46 -0.48
N VAL A 52 6.80 -4.53 0.18
CA VAL A 52 7.36 -3.22 0.57
C VAL A 52 8.52 -3.37 1.55
N PHE A 53 8.37 -4.20 2.59
CA PHE A 53 9.40 -4.36 3.64
C PHE A 53 10.65 -5.09 3.17
N THR A 54 10.53 -5.97 2.18
CA THR A 54 11.65 -6.78 1.69
C THR A 54 12.22 -6.33 0.37
N GLY A 55 11.44 -5.55 -0.42
CA GLY A 55 11.74 -5.25 -1.81
C GLY A 55 11.59 -6.46 -2.75
N LEU A 56 10.99 -7.56 -2.28
CA LEU A 56 10.79 -8.80 -3.05
C LEU A 56 9.36 -8.92 -3.57
N GLN A 57 9.19 -9.60 -4.68
CA GLN A 57 7.88 -10.03 -5.15
C GLN A 57 7.30 -11.14 -4.25
N PRO A 58 5.97 -11.38 -4.26
CA PRO A 58 5.32 -12.32 -3.34
C PRO A 58 5.95 -13.72 -3.31
N ALA A 59 6.37 -14.26 -4.44
CA ALA A 59 7.07 -15.55 -4.49
C ALA A 59 8.44 -15.52 -3.77
N GLY A 60 9.12 -14.36 -3.73
CA GLY A 60 10.43 -14.19 -3.10
C GLY A 60 10.33 -14.09 -1.58
N HIS A 61 9.35 -13.36 -1.04
CA HIS A 61 9.20 -13.21 0.41
C HIS A 61 8.33 -14.30 1.06
N GLY A 62 7.60 -15.10 0.28
CA GLY A 62 6.92 -16.31 0.73
C GLY A 62 5.50 -16.13 1.26
N ILE A 63 4.94 -14.92 1.27
CA ILE A 63 3.52 -14.68 1.62
C ILE A 63 2.73 -14.46 0.32
N ARG A 64 1.86 -15.40 -0.02
CA ARG A 64 0.98 -15.35 -1.20
C ARG A 64 -0.50 -15.57 -0.86
N HIS A 65 -0.76 -16.14 0.32
CA HIS A 65 -2.10 -16.45 0.84
C HIS A 65 -2.31 -15.79 2.20
N LEU A 66 -3.56 -15.38 2.47
CA LEU A 66 -3.94 -14.90 3.80
C LEU A 66 -3.92 -16.03 4.83
N LEU A 67 -3.47 -15.75 6.05
CA LEU A 67 -3.52 -16.64 7.22
C LEU A 67 -2.94 -18.06 7.01
N ARG A 68 -2.14 -18.25 5.96
CA ARG A 68 -1.50 -19.55 5.66
C ARG A 68 0.02 -19.48 5.68
N GLU A 69 0.58 -18.32 5.39
CA GLU A 69 2.01 -18.14 5.16
C GLU A 69 2.56 -17.00 6.00
N GLN A 70 3.81 -17.09 6.34
CA GLN A 70 4.57 -16.11 7.09
C GLN A 70 5.78 -15.68 6.27
N LEU A 71 6.30 -14.51 6.57
CA LEU A 71 7.51 -13.99 5.94
C LEU A 71 8.65 -15.00 6.07
N SER A 72 9.26 -15.38 4.96
CA SER A 72 10.38 -16.33 4.94
C SER A 72 11.48 -15.90 5.90
N LYS A 73 12.05 -16.85 6.64
CA LYS A 73 13.15 -16.58 7.58
C LYS A 73 14.46 -16.21 6.86
N ASP A 74 14.55 -16.55 5.58
CA ASP A 74 15.77 -16.35 4.76
C ASP A 74 15.80 -14.94 4.13
N VAL A 75 14.71 -14.17 4.23
CA VAL A 75 14.66 -12.79 3.72
C VAL A 75 14.95 -11.78 4.85
N THR A 76 15.53 -10.65 4.48
CA THR A 76 15.80 -9.53 5.38
C THR A 76 14.86 -8.38 5.05
N THR A 77 14.28 -7.74 6.08
CA THR A 77 13.48 -6.53 5.92
C THR A 77 14.37 -5.28 5.99
N PHE A 78 13.91 -4.18 5.40
CA PHE A 78 14.62 -2.91 5.56
C PHE A 78 14.58 -2.41 7.03
N ALA A 79 13.56 -2.78 7.80
CA ALA A 79 13.50 -2.47 9.23
C ALA A 79 14.63 -3.16 10.02
N GLU A 80 14.98 -4.40 9.67
CA GLU A 80 16.15 -5.08 10.26
C GLU A 80 17.45 -4.35 9.91
N ARG A 81 17.59 -3.78 8.70
CA ARG A 81 18.76 -2.96 8.32
C ARG A 81 18.83 -1.66 9.11
N LEU A 82 17.70 -0.98 9.29
CA LEU A 82 17.63 0.25 10.09
C LEU A 82 18.00 -0.02 11.56
N ARG A 83 17.42 -1.07 12.15
CA ARG A 83 17.77 -1.49 13.52
C ARG A 83 19.26 -1.82 13.67
N ALA A 84 19.81 -2.58 12.73
CA ALA A 84 21.24 -2.91 12.71
C ALA A 84 22.14 -1.67 12.58
N ALA A 85 21.66 -0.60 11.90
CA ALA A 85 22.33 0.68 11.78
C ALA A 85 22.17 1.57 13.03
N GLY A 86 21.46 1.14 14.08
CA GLY A 86 21.34 1.84 15.35
C GLY A 86 20.12 2.77 15.46
N TYR A 87 19.11 2.60 14.60
CA TYR A 87 17.83 3.29 14.77
C TYR A 87 17.00 2.63 15.88
N SER A 88 16.33 3.43 16.70
CA SER A 88 15.16 2.97 17.47
C SER A 88 14.03 2.72 16.49
N THR A 89 13.45 1.53 16.49
CA THR A 89 12.47 1.13 15.48
C THR A 89 11.11 0.84 16.11
N GLY A 90 10.09 1.59 15.71
CA GLY A 90 8.73 1.47 16.22
C GLY A 90 7.70 1.32 15.11
N ALA A 91 6.67 0.54 15.38
CA ALA A 91 5.51 0.38 14.51
C ALA A 91 4.20 0.45 15.29
N VAL A 92 3.21 1.10 14.69
CA VAL A 92 1.81 1.08 15.14
C VAL A 92 0.96 0.67 13.94
N VAL A 93 0.38 -0.54 14.01
CA VAL A 93 -0.41 -1.09 12.91
C VAL A 93 -1.87 -1.25 13.31
N SER A 94 -2.77 -1.05 12.34
CA SER A 94 -4.21 -0.87 12.58
C SER A 94 -5.04 -2.10 12.28
N CYS A 95 -4.50 -3.11 11.61
CA CYS A 95 -5.28 -4.26 11.16
C CYS A 95 -4.60 -5.60 11.45
N PRO A 96 -5.39 -6.70 11.51
CA PRO A 96 -4.86 -8.05 11.71
C PRO A 96 -3.93 -8.52 10.59
N GLY A 97 -4.04 -7.95 9.38
CA GLY A 97 -3.18 -8.27 8.23
C GLY A 97 -1.70 -7.95 8.44
N LEU A 98 -1.39 -7.12 9.45
CA LEU A 98 -0.03 -6.76 9.82
C LEU A 98 0.38 -7.24 11.22
N ASN A 99 -0.33 -8.20 11.78
CA ASN A 99 0.05 -8.69 13.10
C ASN A 99 1.38 -9.48 13.06
N LYS A 100 1.97 -9.69 14.24
CA LYS A 100 3.25 -10.40 14.43
C LYS A 100 3.25 -11.81 13.86
N TRP A 101 2.08 -12.43 13.74
CA TRP A 101 1.98 -13.78 13.18
C TRP A 101 2.57 -13.87 11.76
N TYR A 102 2.42 -12.80 10.95
CA TYR A 102 3.00 -12.76 9.61
C TYR A 102 4.53 -12.57 9.61
N GLY A 103 5.15 -12.23 10.76
CA GLY A 103 6.57 -11.89 10.86
C GLY A 103 6.89 -10.44 10.44
N MET A 104 5.86 -9.56 10.41
CA MET A 104 6.02 -8.16 10.05
C MET A 104 6.70 -7.33 11.15
N ASP A 105 6.77 -7.85 12.38
CA ASP A 105 7.47 -7.24 13.51
C ASP A 105 9.00 -7.35 13.43
N ARG A 106 9.53 -8.09 12.45
CA ARG A 106 10.97 -8.28 12.28
C ARG A 106 11.68 -6.96 12.01
N GLY A 107 12.64 -6.65 12.85
CA GLY A 107 13.41 -5.40 12.80
C GLY A 107 12.82 -4.27 13.64
N PHE A 108 11.69 -4.47 14.32
CA PHE A 108 11.12 -3.48 15.23
C PHE A 108 11.44 -3.79 16.70
N ASP A 109 11.84 -2.77 17.46
CA ASP A 109 12.01 -2.84 18.92
C ASP A 109 10.67 -2.67 19.65
N PHE A 110 9.75 -1.91 19.04
CA PHE A 110 8.37 -1.72 19.48
C PHE A 110 7.42 -2.01 18.32
N TYR A 111 6.43 -2.86 18.54
CA TYR A 111 5.44 -3.21 17.53
C TYR A 111 4.07 -3.31 18.19
N ASP A 112 3.21 -2.32 17.95
CA ASP A 112 1.84 -2.28 18.47
C ASP A 112 0.84 -2.79 17.43
N ASP A 113 0.52 -4.08 17.51
CA ASP A 113 -0.50 -4.77 16.71
C ASP A 113 -1.77 -5.10 17.54
N GLU A 114 -1.92 -4.49 18.71
CA GLU A 114 -3.09 -4.67 19.54
C GLU A 114 -4.32 -4.03 18.90
N ILE A 115 -5.36 -4.82 18.65
CA ILE A 115 -6.66 -4.33 18.19
C ILE A 115 -7.55 -4.05 19.40
N PRO A 116 -8.12 -2.83 19.51
CA PRO A 116 -9.00 -2.49 20.63
C PRO A 116 -10.19 -3.43 20.74
N ARG A 117 -10.60 -3.75 21.97
CA ARG A 117 -11.82 -4.51 22.21
C ARG A 117 -13.06 -3.70 21.87
N LEU A 118 -14.13 -4.40 21.49
CA LEU A 118 -15.44 -3.79 21.29
C LEU A 118 -15.94 -3.14 22.59
N PRO A 119 -16.91 -2.19 22.52
CA PRO A 119 -17.45 -1.52 23.71
C PRO A 119 -18.04 -2.46 24.75
N ASP A 120 -18.50 -3.65 24.35
CA ASP A 120 -19.00 -4.72 25.25
C ASP A 120 -17.88 -5.57 25.86
N GLY A 121 -16.61 -5.28 25.51
CA GLY A 121 -15.43 -6.01 25.98
C GLY A 121 -15.09 -7.27 25.18
N SER A 122 -15.87 -7.62 24.15
CA SER A 122 -15.57 -8.76 23.28
C SER A 122 -14.34 -8.50 22.39
N ASP A 123 -13.69 -9.59 21.97
CA ASP A 123 -12.60 -9.53 21.02
C ASP A 123 -13.16 -9.40 19.59
N PRO A 124 -12.86 -8.31 18.88
CA PRO A 124 -13.38 -8.08 17.53
C PRO A 124 -13.03 -9.18 16.54
N LEU A 125 -11.92 -9.88 16.74
CA LEU A 125 -11.49 -10.98 15.86
C LEU A 125 -12.32 -12.26 16.04
N THR A 126 -13.05 -12.38 17.16
CA THR A 126 -13.90 -13.54 17.48
C THR A 126 -15.38 -13.31 17.22
N VAL A 127 -15.79 -12.07 16.95
CA VAL A 127 -17.19 -11.74 16.65
C VAL A 127 -17.57 -12.29 15.28
N GLY A 128 -18.71 -12.99 15.21
CA GLY A 128 -19.22 -13.56 13.96
C GLY A 128 -19.72 -12.53 12.94
N ASP A 129 -20.08 -11.34 13.41
CA ASP A 129 -20.54 -10.24 12.57
C ASP A 129 -19.34 -9.53 11.91
N VAL A 130 -19.24 -9.63 10.58
CA VAL A 130 -18.15 -9.06 9.79
C VAL A 130 -18.11 -7.53 9.91
N LYS A 131 -19.29 -6.87 9.93
CA LYS A 131 -19.38 -5.42 10.09
C LYS A 131 -18.81 -4.98 11.45
N MET A 132 -19.13 -5.68 12.52
CA MET A 132 -18.60 -5.39 13.86
C MET A 132 -17.08 -5.57 13.90
N ARG A 133 -16.54 -6.57 13.21
CA ARG A 133 -15.09 -6.76 13.08
C ARG A 133 -14.44 -5.59 12.34
N GLY A 134 -15.04 -5.12 11.25
CA GLY A 134 -14.55 -3.97 10.49
C GLY A 134 -14.52 -2.67 11.31
N LEU A 135 -15.52 -2.44 12.17
CA LEU A 135 -15.58 -1.25 13.03
C LEU A 135 -14.61 -1.27 14.23
N ALA A 136 -14.13 -2.44 14.60
CA ALA A 136 -13.30 -2.64 15.79
C ALA A 136 -11.78 -2.48 15.53
N LEU A 137 -11.42 -1.86 14.44
CA LEU A 137 -10.02 -1.65 14.07
C LEU A 137 -9.42 -0.48 14.86
N LYS A 138 -8.10 -0.41 14.88
CA LYS A 138 -7.38 0.72 15.47
C LYS A 138 -7.54 1.94 14.55
N ARG A 139 -8.47 2.83 14.87
CA ARG A 139 -8.78 4.04 14.11
C ARG A 139 -7.63 5.05 14.17
N ALA A 140 -7.55 5.93 13.20
CA ALA A 140 -6.50 6.94 13.03
C ALA A 140 -6.13 7.73 14.30
N PRO A 141 -7.07 8.22 15.15
CA PRO A 141 -6.69 8.91 16.39
C PRO A 141 -5.82 8.04 17.30
N LEU A 142 -6.16 6.76 17.46
CA LEU A 142 -5.40 5.86 18.33
C LEU A 142 -4.02 5.54 17.72
N VAL A 143 -3.92 5.42 16.40
CA VAL A 143 -2.63 5.28 15.70
C VAL A 143 -1.73 6.47 16.01
N VAL A 144 -2.24 7.68 15.86
CA VAL A 144 -1.49 8.93 16.12
C VAL A 144 -1.08 9.03 17.60
N ASP A 145 -1.99 8.71 18.53
CA ASP A 145 -1.69 8.75 19.95
C ASP A 145 -0.57 7.78 20.33
N ARG A 146 -0.65 6.53 19.90
CA ARG A 146 0.36 5.49 20.17
C ARG A 146 1.70 5.81 19.50
N ALA A 147 1.68 6.29 18.25
CA ALA A 147 2.87 6.73 17.54
C ALA A 147 3.59 7.87 18.28
N CYS A 148 2.84 8.91 18.70
CA CYS A 148 3.40 10.03 19.44
C CYS A 148 3.84 9.66 20.87
N GLU A 149 3.15 8.76 21.54
CA GLU A 149 3.57 8.24 22.84
C GLU A 149 4.94 7.55 22.71
N TRP A 150 5.10 6.67 21.74
CA TRP A 150 6.38 6.00 21.50
C TRP A 150 7.48 7.00 21.12
N LEU A 151 7.20 7.95 20.18
CA LEU A 151 8.17 8.95 19.74
C LEU A 151 8.68 9.82 20.90
N SER A 152 7.83 10.17 21.86
CA SER A 152 8.19 11.02 23.00
C SER A 152 9.30 10.43 23.88
N GLY A 153 9.50 9.12 23.83
CA GLY A 153 10.55 8.41 24.53
C GLY A 153 11.88 8.32 23.77
N GLN A 154 11.94 8.73 22.50
CA GLN A 154 13.14 8.54 21.68
C GLN A 154 14.13 9.68 21.86
N GLN A 155 15.41 9.33 22.06
CA GLN A 155 16.52 10.29 22.25
C GLN A 155 17.54 10.25 21.10
N GLY A 156 17.44 9.28 20.22
CA GLY A 156 18.35 9.06 19.09
C GLY A 156 17.61 9.01 17.75
N PRO A 157 18.29 8.57 16.68
CA PRO A 157 17.64 8.39 15.40
C PRO A 157 16.54 7.33 15.51
N PHE A 158 15.41 7.62 14.89
CA PHE A 158 14.25 6.73 14.91
C PHE A 158 13.74 6.39 13.51
N PHE A 159 13.13 5.23 13.42
CA PHE A 159 12.26 4.79 12.35
C PHE A 159 10.89 4.48 12.92
N LEU A 160 9.87 5.23 12.51
CA LEU A 160 8.48 4.99 12.87
C LEU A 160 7.67 4.54 11.66
N PHE A 161 7.03 3.38 11.76
CA PHE A 161 5.99 2.93 10.84
C PHE A 161 4.60 3.18 11.45
N ALA A 162 3.80 3.98 10.78
CA ALA A 162 2.40 4.26 11.14
C ALA A 162 1.47 3.79 10.02
N HIS A 163 0.58 2.85 10.35
CA HIS A 163 -0.37 2.27 9.42
C HIS A 163 -1.80 2.70 9.76
N PHE A 164 -2.47 3.34 8.80
CA PHE A 164 -3.85 3.79 8.88
C PHE A 164 -4.75 2.86 8.06
N PHE A 165 -5.88 2.45 8.64
CA PHE A 165 -6.77 1.45 8.05
C PHE A 165 -8.21 1.97 7.89
N ASP A 166 -8.44 3.25 8.12
CA ASP A 166 -9.79 3.83 8.17
C ASP A 166 -10.50 3.77 6.82
N ALA A 167 -9.77 3.88 5.70
CA ALA A 167 -10.33 3.82 4.35
C ALA A 167 -10.79 2.42 3.92
N HIS A 168 -10.46 1.36 4.70
CA HIS A 168 -10.95 0.01 4.47
C HIS A 168 -12.44 -0.12 4.86
N TRP A 169 -13.15 -1.02 4.16
CA TRP A 169 -14.53 -1.36 4.53
C TRP A 169 -14.66 -1.74 6.03
N PRO A 170 -15.77 -1.36 6.72
CA PRO A 170 -16.94 -0.60 6.25
C PRO A 170 -16.67 0.92 6.19
N TYR A 171 -17.30 1.60 5.24
CA TYR A 171 -17.13 3.04 5.05
C TYR A 171 -18.15 3.78 5.94
N GLU A 172 -17.77 4.09 7.16
CA GLU A 172 -18.57 4.80 8.15
C GLU A 172 -17.79 6.00 8.73
N PRO A 173 -17.46 7.00 7.88
CA PRO A 173 -16.72 8.17 8.34
C PRO A 173 -17.56 9.01 9.31
N PRO A 174 -16.93 9.84 10.18
CA PRO A 174 -17.64 10.87 10.92
C PRO A 174 -18.41 11.80 10.00
N GLU A 175 -19.53 12.39 10.51
CA GLU A 175 -20.37 13.33 9.74
C GLU A 175 -19.59 14.55 9.21
N ASP A 176 -18.60 15.02 9.95
CA ASP A 176 -17.73 16.11 9.55
C ASP A 176 -16.27 15.65 9.50
N VAL A 177 -15.74 15.51 8.28
CA VAL A 177 -14.33 15.19 8.01
C VAL A 177 -13.52 16.41 7.58
N GLY A 178 -14.11 17.60 7.65
CA GLY A 178 -13.43 18.87 7.39
C GLY A 178 -13.23 19.22 5.91
N VAL A 179 -13.65 18.35 4.99
CA VAL A 179 -13.60 18.58 3.52
C VAL A 179 -14.87 18.05 2.86
N ALA A 180 -15.19 18.60 1.68
CA ALA A 180 -16.29 18.09 0.88
C ALA A 180 -15.88 16.76 0.24
N VAL A 181 -16.70 15.72 0.42
CA VAL A 181 -16.49 14.38 -0.10
C VAL A 181 -17.71 13.95 -0.95
N ASP A 182 -17.47 13.09 -1.95
CA ASP A 182 -18.51 12.66 -2.86
C ASP A 182 -19.20 11.36 -2.41
N ASN A 183 -18.53 10.60 -1.54
CA ASN A 183 -19.02 9.32 -1.03
C ASN A 183 -18.38 8.98 0.33
N PRO A 184 -18.91 7.96 1.07
CA PRO A 184 -18.39 7.57 2.38
C PRO A 184 -16.93 7.10 2.36
N TYR A 185 -16.45 6.43 1.31
CA TYR A 185 -15.06 6.03 1.20
C TYR A 185 -14.12 7.25 1.17
N GLU A 186 -14.42 8.28 0.37
CA GLU A 186 -13.65 9.53 0.41
C GLU A 186 -13.69 10.17 1.80
N GLY A 187 -14.80 10.01 2.54
CA GLY A 187 -14.91 10.44 3.93
C GLY A 187 -13.91 9.75 4.84
N GLU A 188 -13.71 8.45 4.68
CA GLU A 188 -12.69 7.71 5.45
C GLU A 188 -11.26 8.08 5.05
N VAL A 189 -10.99 8.30 3.76
CA VAL A 189 -9.70 8.81 3.31
C VAL A 189 -9.42 10.19 3.88
N ALA A 190 -10.41 11.09 3.87
CA ALA A 190 -10.30 12.42 4.46
C ALA A 190 -10.10 12.37 5.98
N TYR A 191 -10.73 11.41 6.66
CA TYR A 191 -10.53 11.19 8.08
C TYR A 191 -9.10 10.75 8.40
N SER A 192 -8.56 9.78 7.65
CA SER A 192 -7.15 9.38 7.75
C SER A 192 -6.20 10.55 7.48
N ASP A 193 -6.47 11.34 6.44
CA ASP A 193 -5.68 12.52 6.07
C ASP A 193 -5.69 13.62 7.16
N HIS A 194 -6.84 13.83 7.83
CA HIS A 194 -6.93 14.73 8.97
C HIS A 194 -5.99 14.30 10.10
N TYR A 195 -5.95 13.01 10.44
CA TYR A 195 -5.06 12.49 11.47
C TYR A 195 -3.60 12.42 11.04
N LEU A 196 -3.34 12.23 9.75
CA LEU A 196 -2.01 12.40 9.18
C LEU A 196 -1.47 13.81 9.41
N GLN A 197 -2.28 14.86 9.21
CA GLN A 197 -1.91 16.23 9.53
C GLN A 197 -1.68 16.43 11.04
N GLN A 198 -2.48 15.77 11.88
CA GLN A 198 -2.28 15.81 13.33
C GLN A 198 -0.95 15.15 13.73
N LEU A 199 -0.61 14.00 13.12
CA LEU A 199 0.68 13.34 13.35
C LEU A 199 1.84 14.29 13.01
N PHE A 200 1.80 14.93 11.84
CA PHE A 200 2.82 15.87 11.41
C PHE A 200 2.98 17.04 12.41
N ARG A 201 1.87 17.68 12.79
CA ARG A 201 1.90 18.78 13.76
C ARG A 201 2.49 18.33 15.10
N ARG A 202 2.08 17.17 15.63
CA ARG A 202 2.60 16.66 16.90
C ARG A 202 4.09 16.32 16.85
N ILE A 203 4.58 15.81 15.72
CA ILE A 203 6.01 15.59 15.48
C ILE A 203 6.77 16.94 15.51
N GLU A 204 6.24 17.99 14.87
CA GLU A 204 6.83 19.31 14.90
C GLU A 204 6.79 19.93 16.31
N GLU A 205 5.72 19.76 17.08
CA GLU A 205 5.59 20.17 18.48
C GLU A 205 6.61 19.46 19.41
N MET A 206 7.05 18.24 19.05
CA MET A 206 8.13 17.53 19.74
C MET A 206 9.54 18.04 19.35
N GLY A 207 9.64 19.00 18.42
CA GLY A 207 10.89 19.62 17.99
C GLY A 207 11.55 18.96 16.78
N HIS A 208 10.87 18.08 16.08
CA HIS A 208 11.33 17.49 14.82
C HIS A 208 10.79 18.28 13.63
N SER A 209 11.66 18.75 12.74
CA SER A 209 11.22 19.37 11.49
C SER A 209 10.90 18.29 10.46
N LEU A 210 9.76 18.41 9.79
CA LEU A 210 9.40 17.49 8.69
C LEU A 210 10.35 17.63 7.50
N GLU A 211 11.06 18.73 7.34
CA GLU A 211 12.08 18.92 6.30
C GLU A 211 13.34 18.07 6.58
N ASP A 212 13.60 17.73 7.85
CA ASP A 212 14.74 16.95 8.29
C ASP A 212 14.43 15.44 8.41
N LEU A 213 13.17 15.06 8.26
CA LEU A 213 12.72 13.68 8.25
C LEU A 213 12.64 13.12 6.82
N LEU A 214 13.12 11.90 6.61
CA LEU A 214 12.72 11.15 5.43
C LEU A 214 11.31 10.61 5.66
N VAL A 215 10.33 11.18 4.95
CA VAL A 215 8.94 10.73 5.00
C VAL A 215 8.63 9.95 3.74
N VAL A 216 8.11 8.75 3.89
CA VAL A 216 7.54 7.94 2.80
C VAL A 216 6.07 7.71 3.12
N CYS A 217 5.19 8.07 2.20
CA CYS A 217 3.75 7.86 2.31
C CYS A 217 3.25 7.10 1.06
N PHE A 218 2.57 6.00 1.28
CA PHE A 218 2.05 5.15 0.21
C PHE A 218 0.74 4.48 0.63
N SER A 219 0.01 3.92 -0.34
CA SER A 219 -1.00 2.90 -0.07
C SER A 219 -0.49 1.54 -0.52
N ASP A 220 -0.85 0.51 0.19
CA ASP A 220 -0.48 -0.87 -0.10
C ASP A 220 -1.25 -1.46 -1.28
N HIS A 221 -2.53 -1.13 -1.41
CA HIS A 221 -3.39 -1.40 -2.57
C HIS A 221 -4.53 -0.38 -2.61
N GLY A 222 -5.35 -0.43 -3.67
CA GLY A 222 -6.54 0.38 -3.80
C GLY A 222 -7.81 -0.39 -3.43
N GLU A 223 -8.95 0.13 -3.87
CA GLU A 223 -10.28 -0.37 -3.53
C GLU A 223 -11.22 -0.30 -4.74
N ASP A 224 -11.98 -1.36 -5.01
CA ASP A 224 -13.09 -1.35 -5.95
C ASP A 224 -14.38 -1.06 -5.19
N LEU A 225 -15.07 0.01 -5.55
CA LEU A 225 -16.18 0.58 -4.79
C LEU A 225 -17.54 0.29 -5.43
N ALA A 226 -17.62 -0.80 -6.19
CA ALA A 226 -18.86 -1.33 -6.75
C ALA A 226 -19.67 -0.31 -7.59
N GLY A 227 -18.96 0.53 -8.34
CA GLY A 227 -19.55 1.48 -9.30
C GLY A 227 -19.67 2.92 -8.76
N TRP A 228 -19.08 3.28 -7.64
CA TRP A 228 -18.97 4.68 -7.21
C TRP A 228 -18.01 5.47 -8.10
N TYR A 229 -17.05 4.80 -8.71
CA TYR A 229 -16.10 5.40 -9.65
C TYR A 229 -16.22 4.78 -11.05
N PRO A 230 -15.92 5.55 -12.11
CA PRO A 230 -16.02 5.08 -13.49
C PRO A 230 -15.13 3.87 -13.81
N ASN A 231 -14.09 3.64 -13.07
CA ASN A 231 -13.14 2.52 -13.25
C ASN A 231 -13.39 1.33 -12.32
N ASP A 232 -14.44 1.34 -11.50
CA ASP A 232 -14.80 0.17 -10.70
C ASP A 232 -15.27 -0.99 -11.58
N HIS A 233 -14.93 -2.23 -11.23
CA HIS A 233 -15.22 -3.43 -12.01
C HIS A 233 -16.27 -4.33 -11.38
N SER A 234 -16.51 -4.19 -10.08
CA SER A 234 -17.57 -4.93 -9.38
C SER A 234 -18.96 -4.36 -9.66
N GLY A 235 -19.98 -5.09 -9.28
CA GLY A 235 -21.39 -4.64 -9.38
C GLY A 235 -21.88 -4.48 -10.80
N ALA A 236 -22.03 -3.23 -11.28
CA ALA A 236 -22.67 -2.89 -12.55
C ALA A 236 -21.95 -3.41 -13.80
N LEU A 237 -20.69 -3.81 -13.68
CA LEU A 237 -19.88 -4.27 -14.82
C LEU A 237 -19.81 -5.79 -14.95
N GLY A 238 -20.47 -6.53 -14.07
CA GLY A 238 -20.60 -7.97 -14.20
C GLY A 238 -19.39 -8.77 -13.74
N HIS A 239 -18.44 -8.17 -13.02
CA HIS A 239 -17.48 -8.94 -12.22
C HIS A 239 -18.08 -9.17 -10.82
N PRO A 240 -18.81 -10.28 -10.60
CA PRO A 240 -19.48 -10.55 -9.32
C PRO A 240 -18.49 -10.93 -8.20
N TYR A 241 -17.19 -10.92 -8.49
CA TYR A 241 -16.15 -11.51 -7.66
C TYR A 241 -15.37 -10.50 -6.85
N GLU A 242 -15.52 -9.21 -7.10
CA GLU A 242 -14.87 -8.15 -6.34
C GLU A 242 -15.91 -7.32 -5.62
N GLU A 243 -15.81 -7.26 -4.32
CA GLU A 243 -16.34 -6.21 -3.46
C GLU A 243 -15.13 -5.78 -2.61
N GLY A 244 -14.59 -4.60 -2.91
CA GLY A 244 -13.40 -4.10 -2.25
C GLY A 244 -12.12 -4.48 -3.00
N HIS A 245 -11.41 -5.50 -2.54
CA HIS A 245 -10.11 -5.88 -3.09
C HIS A 245 -9.81 -7.38 -2.87
N GLY A 246 -8.77 -7.86 -3.50
CA GLY A 246 -8.21 -9.19 -3.25
C GLY A 246 -8.32 -10.15 -4.43
N CYS A 247 -9.40 -10.13 -5.19
CA CYS A 247 -9.64 -11.11 -6.24
C CYS A 247 -9.14 -10.69 -7.62
N LEU A 248 -9.16 -9.39 -7.95
CA LEU A 248 -8.86 -8.86 -9.27
C LEU A 248 -7.58 -8.00 -9.26
N LEU A 249 -6.97 -7.80 -10.45
CA LEU A 249 -5.71 -7.07 -10.62
C LEU A 249 -5.87 -5.85 -11.54
N PHE A 250 -7.01 -5.16 -11.46
CA PHE A 250 -7.24 -3.91 -12.16
C PHE A 250 -6.57 -2.71 -11.47
N ASP A 251 -6.41 -1.61 -12.17
CA ASP A 251 -5.79 -0.38 -11.63
C ASP A 251 -6.54 0.17 -10.41
N THR A 252 -7.84 -0.11 -10.26
CA THR A 252 -8.62 0.22 -9.06
C THR A 252 -7.97 -0.28 -7.77
N THR A 253 -7.36 -1.45 -7.81
CA THR A 253 -6.70 -2.08 -6.65
C THR A 253 -5.18 -2.07 -6.73
N GLN A 254 -4.57 -1.82 -7.91
CA GLN A 254 -3.11 -1.90 -8.08
C GLN A 254 -2.43 -0.56 -8.20
N HIS A 255 -3.10 0.48 -8.73
CA HIS A 255 -2.55 1.81 -8.90
C HIS A 255 -2.75 2.64 -7.63
N VAL A 256 -1.65 2.92 -6.93
CA VAL A 256 -1.64 3.48 -5.59
C VAL A 256 -0.84 4.77 -5.49
N PRO A 257 -1.09 5.62 -4.48
CA PRO A 257 -0.25 6.76 -4.20
C PRO A 257 1.12 6.32 -3.67
N LEU A 258 2.16 7.09 -4.05
CA LEU A 258 3.52 6.98 -3.51
C LEU A 258 4.19 8.35 -3.51
N LEU A 259 4.61 8.78 -2.31
CA LEU A 259 5.25 10.06 -2.07
C LEU A 259 6.51 9.87 -1.21
N PHE A 260 7.54 10.63 -1.54
CA PHE A 260 8.73 10.78 -0.71
C PHE A 260 8.94 12.25 -0.40
N SER A 261 9.39 12.60 0.81
CA SER A 261 9.84 13.95 1.13
C SER A 261 10.98 13.92 2.15
N GLY A 262 11.76 14.99 2.21
CA GLY A 262 12.87 15.15 3.15
C GLY A 262 14.24 15.19 2.48
N PRO A 263 15.32 14.94 3.23
CA PRO A 263 16.68 15.06 2.73
C PRO A 263 16.94 14.19 1.50
N GLY A 264 17.45 14.81 0.43
CA GLY A 264 17.75 14.14 -0.83
C GLY A 264 16.56 14.00 -1.79
N VAL A 265 15.37 14.46 -1.41
CA VAL A 265 14.15 14.38 -2.23
C VAL A 265 13.71 15.78 -2.67
N PRO A 266 13.57 16.05 -3.99
CA PRO A 266 13.12 17.36 -4.48
C PRO A 266 11.68 17.65 -4.08
N GLY A 267 11.42 18.89 -3.61
CA GLY A 267 10.07 19.38 -3.29
C GLY A 267 9.25 19.73 -4.53
N GLY A 268 7.93 19.52 -4.48
CA GLY A 268 6.98 19.91 -5.52
C GLY A 268 7.20 19.22 -6.87
N THR A 269 7.83 18.05 -6.88
CA THR A 269 8.17 17.32 -8.10
C THR A 269 7.14 16.21 -8.35
N GLU A 270 6.67 16.08 -9.60
CA GLU A 270 5.83 14.97 -10.04
C GLU A 270 6.56 14.12 -11.08
N ILE A 271 6.59 12.81 -10.87
CA ILE A 271 7.23 11.84 -11.75
C ILE A 271 6.15 10.96 -12.38
N GLY A 272 6.04 11.04 -13.72
CA GLY A 272 5.07 10.28 -14.51
C GLY A 272 5.50 8.86 -14.84
N ALA A 273 6.80 8.55 -14.71
CA ALA A 273 7.31 7.20 -14.95
C ALA A 273 6.72 6.18 -13.97
N GLN A 274 6.41 4.98 -14.48
CA GLN A 274 5.91 3.89 -13.66
C GLN A 274 7.01 3.33 -12.75
N VAL A 275 6.64 3.18 -11.47
CA VAL A 275 7.46 2.57 -10.41
C VAL A 275 6.66 1.51 -9.65
N ARG A 276 7.30 0.77 -8.77
CA ARG A 276 6.68 -0.35 -8.05
C ARG A 276 6.85 -0.19 -6.54
N LEU A 277 5.94 -0.70 -5.75
CA LEU A 277 6.08 -0.64 -4.30
C LEU A 277 7.32 -1.41 -3.78
N VAL A 278 7.76 -2.46 -4.47
CA VAL A 278 9.03 -3.15 -4.16
C VAL A 278 10.27 -2.25 -4.29
N ASP A 279 10.17 -1.13 -5.00
CA ASP A 279 11.25 -0.15 -5.16
C ASP A 279 11.44 0.73 -3.90
N ILE A 280 10.50 0.72 -2.95
CA ILE A 280 10.54 1.55 -1.72
C ILE A 280 11.72 1.16 -0.82
N ALA A 281 11.86 -0.12 -0.47
CA ALA A 281 12.92 -0.58 0.44
C ALA A 281 14.33 -0.21 -0.03
N PRO A 282 14.77 -0.56 -1.27
CA PRO A 282 16.08 -0.16 -1.74
C PRO A 282 16.25 1.36 -1.86
N THR A 283 15.18 2.12 -2.17
CA THR A 283 15.23 3.59 -2.22
C THR A 283 15.49 4.21 -0.86
N MET A 284 14.78 3.74 0.17
CA MET A 284 14.99 4.22 1.54
C MET A 284 16.41 3.97 2.02
N LEU A 285 16.91 2.75 1.84
CA LEU A 285 18.27 2.38 2.27
C LEU A 285 19.33 3.21 1.54
N ASP A 286 19.14 3.46 0.24
CA ASP A 286 20.04 4.28 -0.56
C ASP A 286 20.03 5.74 -0.11
N LEU A 287 18.86 6.35 0.10
CA LEU A 287 18.73 7.72 0.66
C LEU A 287 19.38 7.87 2.04
N LEU A 288 19.37 6.82 2.83
CA LEU A 288 19.98 6.81 4.17
C LEU A 288 21.47 6.42 4.16
N GLY A 289 22.02 6.03 3.01
CA GLY A 289 23.40 5.58 2.87
C GLY A 289 23.68 4.24 3.60
N LEU A 290 22.67 3.38 3.68
CA LEU A 290 22.75 2.07 4.35
C LEU A 290 22.97 0.94 3.34
N GLU A 291 23.41 -0.20 3.86
CA GLU A 291 23.59 -1.41 3.05
C GLU A 291 22.24 -1.86 2.46
N GLY A 292 22.22 -2.12 1.15
CA GLY A 292 21.04 -2.56 0.43
C GLY A 292 20.57 -3.98 0.77
N LEU A 293 19.47 -4.38 0.16
CA LEU A 293 18.89 -5.72 0.24
C LEU A 293 19.14 -6.47 -1.07
N ASP A 294 19.25 -7.80 -0.98
CA ASP A 294 19.11 -8.67 -2.14
C ASP A 294 17.61 -8.79 -2.45
N CYS A 295 17.15 -8.05 -3.47
CA CYS A 295 15.72 -7.88 -3.73
C CYS A 295 15.42 -7.61 -5.21
N ASP A 296 14.15 -7.71 -5.60
CA ASP A 296 13.63 -7.42 -6.94
C ASP A 296 13.45 -5.91 -7.20
N GLY A 297 13.36 -5.14 -6.10
CA GLY A 297 13.24 -3.69 -6.14
C GLY A 297 14.53 -3.01 -6.60
N ARG A 298 14.40 -1.81 -7.12
CA ARG A 298 15.53 -0.95 -7.52
C ARG A 298 15.34 0.44 -6.98
N THR A 299 16.43 1.07 -6.53
CA THR A 299 16.39 2.43 -6.01
C THR A 299 15.77 3.42 -7.01
N LEU A 300 15.03 4.39 -6.49
CA LEU A 300 14.44 5.51 -7.22
C LEU A 300 15.26 6.80 -7.08
N VAL A 301 16.43 6.75 -6.43
CA VAL A 301 17.26 7.94 -6.17
C VAL A 301 17.65 8.65 -7.47
N GLU A 302 17.90 7.91 -8.54
CA GLU A 302 18.16 8.50 -9.86
C GLU A 302 17.00 9.36 -10.39
N PHE A 303 15.74 9.01 -10.04
CA PHE A 303 14.56 9.76 -10.45
C PHE A 303 14.48 11.13 -9.74
N PHE A 304 14.92 11.20 -8.50
CA PHE A 304 14.96 12.47 -7.75
C PHE A 304 15.96 13.44 -8.36
N THR A 305 17.12 12.97 -8.78
CA THR A 305 18.19 13.82 -9.32
C THR A 305 17.94 14.23 -10.77
N ALA A 306 17.32 13.37 -11.57
CA ALA A 306 17.03 13.61 -12.99
C ALA A 306 15.64 14.23 -13.25
N GLY A 307 14.78 14.32 -12.22
CA GLY A 307 13.39 14.76 -12.38
C GLY A 307 12.52 13.72 -13.11
N GLY A 308 12.95 12.45 -13.14
CA GLY A 308 12.28 11.34 -13.81
C GLY A 308 13.26 10.25 -14.22
N GLY A 309 12.73 9.17 -14.81
CA GLY A 309 13.52 8.02 -15.25
C GLY A 309 12.70 7.08 -16.12
N PRO A 310 13.25 5.96 -16.58
CA PRO A 310 12.52 4.99 -17.39
C PRO A 310 11.43 4.28 -16.57
N SER A 311 10.26 4.12 -17.15
CA SER A 311 9.19 3.30 -16.60
C SER A 311 9.64 1.86 -16.41
N ARG A 312 9.18 1.22 -15.32
CA ARG A 312 9.54 -0.15 -14.97
C ARG A 312 8.31 -1.04 -15.05
N PRO A 313 8.37 -2.18 -15.76
CA PRO A 313 7.27 -3.15 -15.72
C PRO A 313 6.95 -3.56 -14.28
N ALA A 314 5.66 -3.56 -13.94
CA ALA A 314 5.19 -3.92 -12.61
C ALA A 314 4.46 -5.26 -12.67
N TYR A 315 4.94 -6.20 -11.87
CA TYR A 315 4.30 -7.49 -11.65
C TYR A 315 3.38 -7.39 -10.44
N SER A 316 2.21 -8.03 -10.55
CA SER A 316 1.25 -8.21 -9.45
C SER A 316 0.66 -9.61 -9.51
N GLU A 317 0.26 -10.15 -8.35
CA GLU A 317 -0.42 -11.44 -8.30
C GLU A 317 -1.44 -11.49 -7.16
N THR A 318 -2.41 -12.39 -7.28
CA THR A 318 -3.33 -12.75 -6.20
C THR A 318 -3.71 -14.22 -6.25
N TYR A 319 -3.63 -14.86 -5.09
CA TYR A 319 -4.13 -16.22 -4.83
C TYR A 319 -5.39 -16.23 -3.96
N TYR A 320 -5.89 -15.06 -3.59
CA TYR A 320 -7.13 -14.94 -2.80
C TYR A 320 -8.34 -15.61 -3.44
N PRO A 321 -8.48 -15.69 -4.78
CA PRO A 321 -9.50 -16.53 -5.43
C PRO A 321 -9.54 -17.97 -4.95
N GLU A 322 -8.41 -18.60 -4.60
CA GLU A 322 -8.39 -19.96 -4.06
C GLU A 322 -9.06 -20.07 -2.69
N GLU A 323 -8.89 -19.04 -1.86
CA GLU A 323 -9.51 -18.99 -0.55
C GLU A 323 -11.02 -18.81 -0.66
N ARG A 324 -11.47 -17.90 -1.55
CA ARG A 324 -12.89 -17.68 -1.82
C ARG A 324 -13.58 -18.92 -2.40
N ARG A 325 -12.87 -19.71 -3.23
CA ARG A 325 -13.38 -21.02 -3.70
C ARG A 325 -13.48 -22.04 -2.59
N ALA A 326 -12.51 -22.08 -1.69
CA ALA A 326 -12.52 -23.01 -0.56
C ALA A 326 -13.71 -22.75 0.37
N ASP A 327 -14.14 -21.50 0.47
CA ASP A 327 -15.33 -21.11 1.24
C ASP A 327 -16.66 -21.39 0.49
N GLY A 328 -16.59 -22.02 -0.70
CA GLY A 328 -17.75 -22.31 -1.53
C GLY A 328 -18.31 -21.14 -2.31
N GLN A 329 -17.59 -20.02 -2.31
CA GLN A 329 -17.89 -18.84 -3.11
C GLN A 329 -17.12 -18.91 -4.45
N TYR A 330 -17.78 -18.56 -5.55
CA TYR A 330 -17.12 -18.35 -6.85
C TYR A 330 -16.25 -19.52 -7.34
N PRO A 331 -16.84 -20.70 -7.67
CA PRO A 331 -16.10 -21.94 -7.99
C PRO A 331 -15.19 -21.79 -9.22
N ASP A 332 -15.48 -20.89 -10.13
CA ASP A 332 -14.74 -20.69 -11.39
C ASP A 332 -13.65 -19.60 -11.31
N LEU A 333 -13.51 -18.96 -10.14
CA LEU A 333 -12.52 -17.89 -9.95
C LEU A 333 -11.12 -18.50 -9.78
N LEU A 334 -10.18 -18.07 -10.62
CA LEU A 334 -8.80 -18.55 -10.63
C LEU A 334 -7.85 -17.49 -10.03
N PRO A 335 -6.71 -17.91 -9.47
CA PRO A 335 -5.63 -17.00 -9.15
C PRO A 335 -5.19 -16.23 -10.39
N LEU A 336 -4.72 -15.00 -10.17
CA LEU A 336 -4.30 -14.11 -11.23
C LEU A 336 -2.85 -13.69 -11.07
N ALA A 337 -2.17 -13.48 -12.20
CA ALA A 337 -0.94 -12.74 -12.28
C ALA A 337 -1.06 -11.67 -13.36
N ALA A 338 -0.45 -10.51 -13.14
CA ALA A 338 -0.47 -9.44 -14.10
C ALA A 338 0.91 -8.79 -14.29
N VAL A 339 1.14 -8.27 -15.47
CA VAL A 339 2.20 -7.32 -15.75
C VAL A 339 1.58 -6.06 -16.34
N ARG A 340 1.86 -4.94 -15.69
CA ARG A 340 1.48 -3.59 -16.15
C ARG A 340 2.71 -2.85 -16.60
N PHE A 341 2.60 -2.13 -17.70
CA PHE A 341 3.60 -1.18 -18.18
C PHE A 341 2.93 0.13 -18.55
N SER A 342 3.53 1.25 -18.20
CA SER A 342 3.00 2.58 -18.50
C SER A 342 4.14 3.57 -18.66
N ASP A 343 4.32 4.09 -19.88
CA ASP A 343 5.08 5.30 -20.16
C ASP A 343 4.26 6.27 -21.05
N ASP A 344 4.89 7.31 -21.59
CA ASP A 344 4.18 8.31 -22.39
C ASP A 344 3.67 7.78 -23.74
N ALA A 345 4.30 6.74 -24.28
CA ALA A 345 4.05 6.20 -25.61
C ALA A 345 3.32 4.88 -25.61
N ASP A 346 3.43 4.10 -24.54
CA ASP A 346 2.90 2.75 -24.46
C ASP A 346 2.40 2.45 -23.04
N ARG A 347 1.12 2.09 -22.94
CA ARG A 347 0.48 1.71 -21.67
C ARG A 347 -0.36 0.49 -21.89
N HIS A 348 0.06 -0.62 -21.31
CA HIS A 348 -0.69 -1.87 -21.42
C HIS A 348 -0.62 -2.68 -20.14
N LYS A 349 -1.61 -3.55 -19.98
CA LYS A 349 -1.66 -4.58 -18.93
C LYS A 349 -2.01 -5.92 -19.54
N VAL A 350 -1.36 -6.95 -19.05
CA VAL A 350 -1.68 -8.35 -19.36
C VAL A 350 -2.01 -9.06 -18.05
N ILE A 351 -3.15 -9.76 -18.01
CA ILE A 351 -3.61 -10.53 -16.87
C ILE A 351 -3.73 -11.99 -17.28
N TRP A 352 -3.03 -12.87 -16.59
CA TRP A 352 -3.11 -14.34 -16.76
C TRP A 352 -3.99 -14.94 -15.68
N HIS A 353 -4.91 -15.82 -16.07
CA HIS A 353 -5.66 -16.68 -15.16
C HIS A 353 -4.84 -17.94 -14.91
N ILE A 354 -4.18 -18.02 -13.76
CA ILE A 354 -3.24 -19.11 -13.42
C ILE A 354 -3.99 -20.44 -13.40
N GLY A 355 -3.42 -21.44 -14.10
CA GLY A 355 -4.03 -22.75 -14.25
C GLY A 355 -5.04 -22.86 -15.41
N SER A 356 -5.13 -21.85 -16.27
CA SER A 356 -5.92 -21.87 -17.51
C SER A 356 -5.18 -21.24 -18.67
N ASP A 357 -5.77 -21.34 -19.87
CA ASP A 357 -5.26 -20.66 -21.08
C ASP A 357 -5.81 -19.23 -21.24
N ARG A 358 -6.62 -18.76 -20.28
CA ARG A 358 -7.23 -17.43 -20.35
C ARG A 358 -6.19 -16.35 -20.06
N VAL A 359 -6.08 -15.39 -20.98
CA VAL A 359 -5.25 -14.19 -20.86
C VAL A 359 -6.09 -13.00 -21.31
N GLU A 360 -6.01 -11.92 -20.58
CA GLU A 360 -6.65 -10.65 -20.90
C GLU A 360 -5.59 -9.60 -21.15
N THR A 361 -5.77 -8.74 -22.15
CA THR A 361 -4.88 -7.63 -22.45
C THR A 361 -5.65 -6.34 -22.55
N TYR A 362 -5.07 -5.25 -22.07
CA TYR A 362 -5.69 -3.93 -22.02
C TYR A 362 -4.71 -2.89 -22.55
N ASP A 363 -5.16 -2.05 -23.49
CA ASP A 363 -4.47 -0.82 -23.89
C ASP A 363 -4.93 0.31 -22.96
N LEU A 364 -4.15 0.63 -21.95
CA LEU A 364 -4.50 1.62 -20.93
C LEU A 364 -4.47 3.08 -21.44
N LEU A 365 -4.01 3.34 -22.68
CA LEU A 365 -4.14 4.65 -23.32
C LEU A 365 -5.53 4.82 -23.92
N ARG A 366 -6.10 3.76 -24.51
CA ARG A 366 -7.42 3.77 -25.15
C ARG A 366 -8.53 3.41 -24.18
N ASP A 367 -8.23 2.52 -23.27
CA ASP A 367 -9.13 2.01 -22.22
C ASP A 367 -8.50 2.14 -20.84
N PRO A 368 -8.39 3.37 -20.30
CA PRO A 368 -7.78 3.61 -18.99
C PRO A 368 -8.59 3.02 -17.83
N HIS A 369 -9.79 2.51 -18.11
CA HIS A 369 -10.67 1.88 -17.12
C HIS A 369 -10.75 0.36 -17.26
N GLU A 370 -9.95 -0.24 -18.16
CA GLU A 370 -9.84 -1.70 -18.33
C GLU A 370 -11.21 -2.38 -18.57
N ARG A 371 -12.06 -1.77 -19.43
CA ARG A 371 -13.44 -2.21 -19.71
C ARG A 371 -13.52 -3.30 -20.76
N CYS A 372 -12.59 -3.29 -21.73
CA CYS A 372 -12.62 -4.12 -22.91
C CYS A 372 -11.28 -4.80 -23.10
N ALA A 373 -11.18 -6.07 -22.74
CA ALA A 373 -9.99 -6.87 -23.07
C ALA A 373 -9.81 -6.93 -24.59
N GLU A 374 -8.59 -6.65 -25.06
CA GLU A 374 -8.23 -6.77 -26.47
C GLU A 374 -7.92 -8.24 -26.83
N PRO A 375 -8.24 -8.70 -28.06
CA PRO A 375 -7.82 -10.03 -28.51
C PRO A 375 -6.30 -10.07 -28.63
N LEU A 376 -5.68 -11.13 -28.05
CA LEU A 376 -4.25 -11.39 -28.20
C LEU A 376 -3.91 -11.63 -29.68
N THR A 377 -3.01 -10.83 -30.22
CA THR A 377 -2.42 -11.07 -31.54
C THR A 377 -1.29 -12.08 -31.50
N GLU A 378 -0.57 -12.17 -30.37
CA GLU A 378 0.42 -13.21 -30.05
C GLU A 378 0.35 -13.49 -28.54
N ARG A 379 0.45 -14.77 -28.13
CA ARG A 379 0.37 -15.15 -26.71
C ARG A 379 1.68 -14.75 -25.99
N PRO A 380 1.64 -13.78 -25.05
CA PRO A 380 2.82 -13.52 -24.23
C PRO A 380 3.06 -14.70 -23.28
N HIS A 381 4.32 -15.06 -23.07
CA HIS A 381 4.67 -16.11 -22.11
C HIS A 381 4.36 -15.63 -20.69
N ALA A 382 3.72 -16.50 -19.89
CA ALA A 382 3.48 -16.22 -18.50
C ALA A 382 4.80 -16.05 -17.73
N PRO A 383 4.87 -15.13 -16.75
CA PRO A 383 6.03 -15.03 -15.88
C PRO A 383 6.31 -16.38 -15.20
N GLY A 384 7.50 -16.95 -15.45
CA GLY A 384 7.93 -18.23 -14.86
C GLY A 384 7.90 -19.45 -15.80
N GLU A 385 7.47 -19.31 -17.06
CA GLU A 385 7.51 -20.42 -18.07
C GLU A 385 8.88 -20.58 -18.77
N ARG A 386 10.01 -20.16 -18.17
CA ARG A 386 11.36 -20.42 -18.71
C ARG A 386 12.16 -21.28 -17.76
#